data_9a2c7d8a7150241a3ff3ecfa21d8ca54
#
_entry.id   9a2c7d8a7150241a3ff3ecfa21d8ca54
#
_cell.length_a   1.000
_cell.length_b   1.000
_cell.length_c   1.000
_cell.angle_alpha   90.00
_cell.angle_beta   90.00
_cell.angle_gamma   90.00
#
_symmetry.space_group_name_H-M   'P 1'
#
loop_
_entity.id
_entity.type
_entity.pdbx_description
1 polymer ?
#
loop_
_entity_poly.entity_id
_entity_poly.type
_entity_poly.pdbx_seq_one_letter_code
_entity_poly.pdbx_strand_id
1 'polypeptide(L)'
;MKTLYLMRHGQTLFNAQHKIQGWCDAPLTEIGIKQAEVAGKWFDDHHIQIDDAYCSTSERASDTLEIVTHHQMPYTRLKGLKEMNFGVFEGKDECLNPPLPYLDYFKTYGGESQDEVQVRVVKTITDIMENTKGENVLVVSHGAACANFIRNFEEY
;
A
#
# COMPACT_ATOMS: atom_id res chain seq x y z
N MET A 1 23.26 -4.56 5.10
CA MET A 1 22.36 -4.74 3.94
C MET A 1 20.97 -4.26 4.36
N LYS A 2 20.32 -3.45 3.53
CA LYS A 2 18.97 -2.94 3.83
C LYS A 2 17.89 -3.91 3.33
N THR A 3 16.86 -4.12 4.14
CA THR A 3 15.73 -4.99 3.80
C THR A 3 14.45 -4.19 3.77
N LEU A 4 13.72 -4.28 2.66
CA LEU A 4 12.40 -3.69 2.50
C LEU A 4 11.33 -4.73 2.85
N TYR A 5 10.48 -4.40 3.81
CA TYR A 5 9.25 -5.14 4.09
C TYR A 5 8.09 -4.34 3.52
N LEU A 6 7.63 -4.76 2.35
CA LEU A 6 6.51 -4.10 1.65
C LEU A 6 5.23 -4.88 1.92
N MET A 7 4.22 -4.22 2.45
CA MET A 7 2.95 -4.88 2.75
C MET A 7 1.76 -4.04 2.32
N ARG A 8 0.66 -4.72 2.03
CA ARG A 8 -0.64 -4.13 1.80
C ARG A 8 -1.35 -3.89 3.14
N HIS A 9 -2.17 -2.84 3.23
CA HIS A 9 -3.04 -2.60 4.38
C HIS A 9 -4.01 -3.77 4.62
N GLY A 10 -4.59 -3.84 5.82
CA GLY A 10 -5.62 -4.82 6.18
C GLY A 10 -6.95 -4.58 5.46
N GLN A 11 -7.85 -5.56 5.56
CA GLN A 11 -9.17 -5.47 4.95
C GLN A 11 -9.93 -4.23 5.45
N THR A 12 -10.53 -3.49 4.51
CA THR A 12 -11.39 -2.33 4.80
C THR A 12 -12.85 -2.66 4.56
N LEU A 13 -13.73 -1.77 5.04
CA LEU A 13 -15.16 -1.85 4.76
C LEU A 13 -15.44 -1.91 3.24
N PHE A 14 -14.72 -1.11 2.43
CA PHE A 14 -14.87 -1.13 0.99
C PHE A 14 -14.41 -2.44 0.36
N ASN A 15 -13.34 -3.06 0.87
CA ASN A 15 -12.96 -4.41 0.44
C ASN A 15 -14.07 -5.43 0.72
N ALA A 16 -14.65 -5.40 1.91
CA ALA A 16 -15.74 -6.30 2.29
C ALA A 16 -17.01 -6.08 1.44
N GLN A 17 -17.26 -4.85 1.01
CA GLN A 17 -18.39 -4.48 0.17
C GLN A 17 -18.12 -4.58 -1.33
N HIS A 18 -16.93 -5.03 -1.74
CA HIS A 18 -16.52 -5.11 -3.15
C HIS A 18 -16.64 -3.76 -3.88
N LYS A 19 -16.17 -2.70 -3.22
CA LYS A 19 -16.09 -1.34 -3.79
C LYS A 19 -14.69 -1.04 -4.29
N ILE A 20 -14.61 -0.31 -5.40
CA ILE A 20 -13.33 0.20 -5.93
C ILE A 20 -12.77 1.21 -4.94
N GLN A 21 -11.57 0.96 -4.47
CA GLN A 21 -10.92 1.78 -3.46
C GLN A 21 -9.48 2.09 -3.87
N GLY A 22 -9.28 3.28 -4.38
CA GLY A 22 -7.96 3.81 -4.69
C GLY A 22 -7.65 5.01 -3.79
N TRP A 23 -7.94 6.20 -4.25
CA TRP A 23 -7.73 7.43 -3.48
C TRP A 23 -8.82 7.70 -2.45
N CYS A 24 -10.04 7.19 -2.64
CA CYS A 24 -11.02 7.19 -1.56
C CYS A 24 -10.60 6.22 -0.46
N ASP A 25 -11.17 6.36 0.73
CA ASP A 25 -10.75 5.61 1.90
C ASP A 25 -11.95 5.05 2.66
N ALA A 26 -11.71 3.97 3.38
CA ALA A 26 -12.69 3.34 4.26
C ALA A 26 -11.96 2.72 5.45
N PRO A 27 -12.61 2.63 6.62
CA PRO A 27 -11.95 2.11 7.82
C PRO A 27 -11.63 0.62 7.71
N LEU A 28 -10.64 0.17 8.47
CA LEU A 28 -10.36 -1.25 8.64
C LEU A 28 -11.56 -1.95 9.30
N THR A 29 -11.84 -3.17 8.84
CA THR A 29 -12.78 -4.07 9.51
C THR A 29 -12.09 -4.76 10.68
N GLU A 30 -12.86 -5.48 11.53
CA GLU A 30 -12.28 -6.33 12.57
C GLU A 30 -11.30 -7.35 12.00
N ILE A 31 -11.61 -7.91 10.81
CA ILE A 31 -10.70 -8.82 10.10
C ILE A 31 -9.42 -8.08 9.70
N GLY A 32 -9.54 -6.87 9.17
CA GLY A 32 -8.38 -6.05 8.77
C GLY A 32 -7.48 -5.71 9.95
N ILE A 33 -8.05 -5.39 11.10
CA ILE A 33 -7.31 -5.15 12.34
C ILE A 33 -6.55 -6.42 12.75
N LYS A 34 -7.20 -7.58 12.74
CA LYS A 34 -6.55 -8.86 13.06
C LYS A 34 -5.43 -9.21 12.08
N GLN A 35 -5.61 -8.92 10.79
CA GLN A 35 -4.55 -9.11 9.79
C GLN A 35 -3.32 -8.28 10.13
N ALA A 36 -3.51 -7.02 10.55
CA ALA A 36 -2.42 -6.15 10.97
C ALA A 36 -1.75 -6.65 12.27
N GLU A 37 -2.54 -7.13 13.24
CA GLU A 37 -2.02 -7.71 14.48
C GLU A 37 -1.18 -8.96 14.21
N VAL A 38 -1.62 -9.84 13.31
CA VAL A 38 -0.87 -11.03 12.88
C VAL A 38 0.46 -10.64 12.23
N ALA A 39 0.45 -9.62 11.38
CA ALA A 39 1.67 -9.12 10.75
C ALA A 39 2.66 -8.58 11.81
N GLY A 40 2.17 -7.80 12.79
CA GLY A 40 2.99 -7.31 13.89
C GLY A 40 3.60 -8.44 14.70
N LYS A 41 2.79 -9.46 15.01
CA LYS A 41 3.26 -10.67 15.71
C LYS A 41 4.33 -11.40 14.90
N TRP A 42 4.19 -11.46 13.59
CA TRP A 42 5.19 -12.09 12.73
C TRP A 42 6.57 -11.43 12.87
N PHE A 43 6.64 -10.10 12.89
CA PHE A 43 7.90 -9.38 13.13
C PHE A 43 8.47 -9.70 14.50
N ASP A 44 7.64 -9.73 15.53
CA ASP A 44 8.05 -10.06 16.90
C ASP A 44 8.63 -11.49 16.98
N ASP A 45 7.91 -12.47 16.43
CA ASP A 45 8.29 -13.88 16.45
C ASP A 45 9.60 -14.15 15.68
N HIS A 46 9.90 -13.35 14.67
CA HIS A 46 11.12 -13.45 13.86
C HIS A 46 12.25 -12.55 14.39
N HIS A 47 12.03 -11.86 15.51
CA HIS A 47 13.00 -10.95 16.13
C HIS A 47 13.50 -9.87 15.15
N ILE A 48 12.60 -9.37 14.29
CA ILE A 48 12.90 -8.31 13.33
C ILE A 48 12.50 -6.98 13.95
N GLN A 49 13.50 -6.14 14.20
CA GLN A 49 13.26 -4.77 14.63
C GLN A 49 13.12 -3.87 13.41
N ILE A 50 11.97 -3.19 13.30
CA ILE A 50 11.75 -2.20 12.27
C ILE A 50 12.45 -0.92 12.68
N ASP A 51 13.34 -0.42 11.82
CA ASP A 51 14.11 0.80 12.08
C ASP A 51 13.42 2.05 11.56
N ASP A 52 12.86 1.98 10.36
CA ASP A 52 12.12 3.07 9.74
C ASP A 52 10.78 2.56 9.19
N ALA A 53 9.74 3.38 9.27
CA ALA A 53 8.40 3.01 8.82
C ALA A 53 7.77 4.13 7.98
N TYR A 54 7.16 3.73 6.89
CA TYR A 54 6.50 4.62 5.93
C TYR A 54 5.16 4.02 5.49
N CYS A 55 4.20 4.87 5.19
CA CYS A 55 2.94 4.44 4.59
C CYS A 55 2.40 5.50 3.65
N SER A 56 1.35 5.15 2.91
CA SER A 56 0.63 6.14 2.12
C SER A 56 -0.12 7.15 3.01
N THR A 57 -0.68 8.17 2.40
CA THR A 57 -1.50 9.18 3.10
C THR A 57 -2.94 8.73 3.35
N SER A 58 -3.31 7.50 2.96
CA SER A 58 -4.61 6.91 3.28
C SER A 58 -4.64 6.41 4.73
N GLU A 59 -5.73 6.65 5.46
CA GLU A 59 -5.84 6.22 6.86
C GLU A 59 -5.77 4.71 7.01
N ARG A 60 -6.36 3.93 6.08
CA ARG A 60 -6.28 2.47 6.12
C ARG A 60 -4.85 1.94 6.14
N ALA A 61 -3.93 2.65 5.49
CA ALA A 61 -2.51 2.30 5.49
C ALA A 61 -1.82 2.71 6.79
N SER A 62 -2.07 3.93 7.28
CA SER A 62 -1.50 4.39 8.54
C SER A 62 -2.04 3.60 9.74
N ASP A 63 -3.33 3.30 9.76
CA ASP A 63 -3.93 2.48 10.83
C ASP A 63 -3.31 1.07 10.85
N THR A 64 -3.12 0.48 9.69
CA THR A 64 -2.44 -0.82 9.59
C THR A 64 -1.01 -0.75 10.12
N LEU A 65 -0.24 0.26 9.71
CA LEU A 65 1.13 0.45 10.16
C LEU A 65 1.21 0.64 11.68
N GLU A 66 0.34 1.44 12.24
CA GLU A 66 0.30 1.68 13.69
C GLU A 66 0.06 0.39 14.46
N ILE A 67 -0.84 -0.46 14.00
CA ILE A 67 -1.10 -1.76 14.62
C ILE A 67 0.13 -2.67 14.49
N VAL A 68 0.72 -2.77 13.31
CA VAL A 68 1.91 -3.61 13.06
C VAL A 68 3.07 -3.22 13.97
N THR A 69 3.24 -1.93 14.23
CA THR A 69 4.34 -1.40 15.06
C THR A 69 3.94 -1.20 16.52
N HIS A 70 2.80 -1.73 16.94
CA HIS A 70 2.28 -1.61 18.31
C HIS A 70 2.12 -0.16 18.80
N HIS A 71 1.87 0.78 17.88
CA HIS A 71 1.76 2.22 18.18
C HIS A 71 3.00 2.82 18.87
N GLN A 72 4.19 2.22 18.67
CA GLN A 72 5.39 2.52 19.45
C GLN A 72 6.48 3.24 18.69
N MET A 73 6.32 3.50 17.40
CA MET A 73 7.34 4.19 16.63
C MET A 73 6.76 5.29 15.75
N PRO A 74 7.54 6.35 15.50
CA PRO A 74 7.17 7.34 14.51
C PRO A 74 7.21 6.76 13.10
N TYR A 75 6.42 7.33 12.20
CA TYR A 75 6.41 6.94 10.80
C TYR A 75 6.14 8.15 9.92
N THR A 76 6.45 8.03 8.64
CA THR A 76 6.24 9.07 7.64
C THR A 76 5.18 8.65 6.64
N ARG A 77 4.23 9.55 6.36
CA ARG A 77 3.18 9.35 5.37
C ARG A 77 3.60 10.02 4.07
N LEU A 78 3.60 9.26 2.97
CA LEU A 78 4.03 9.75 1.66
C LEU A 78 2.93 9.56 0.62
N LYS A 79 2.58 10.64 -0.06
CA LYS A 79 1.57 10.63 -1.13
C LYS A 79 1.97 9.69 -2.28
N GLY A 80 3.26 9.56 -2.56
CA GLY A 80 3.78 8.66 -3.59
C GLY A 80 3.49 7.18 -3.35
N LEU A 81 3.11 6.78 -2.13
CA LEU A 81 2.73 5.42 -1.79
C LEU A 81 1.22 5.15 -1.91
N LYS A 82 0.42 6.13 -2.36
CA LYS A 82 -1.02 5.94 -2.52
C LYS A 82 -1.33 4.86 -3.55
N GLU A 83 -2.54 4.31 -3.41
CA GLU A 83 -3.08 3.40 -4.40
C GLU A 83 -3.28 4.10 -5.75
N MET A 84 -3.50 3.31 -6.79
CA MET A 84 -3.93 3.80 -8.08
C MET A 84 -5.18 4.68 -7.93
N ASN A 85 -5.18 5.83 -8.60
CA ASN A 85 -6.35 6.67 -8.68
C ASN A 85 -7.28 6.10 -9.78
N PHE A 86 -8.49 5.70 -9.39
CA PHE A 86 -9.47 5.15 -10.32
C PHE A 86 -10.43 6.21 -10.89
N GLY A 87 -10.18 7.49 -10.64
CA GLY A 87 -10.97 8.58 -11.18
C GLY A 87 -12.43 8.52 -10.77
N VAL A 88 -13.33 8.63 -11.75
CA VAL A 88 -14.78 8.63 -11.50
C VAL A 88 -15.32 7.30 -10.96
N PHE A 89 -14.54 6.22 -11.01
CA PHE A 89 -14.93 4.91 -10.48
C PHE A 89 -14.65 4.75 -8.99
N GLU A 90 -13.99 5.71 -8.35
CA GLU A 90 -13.74 5.65 -6.91
C GLU A 90 -15.04 5.42 -6.11
N GLY A 91 -15.04 4.39 -5.25
CA GLY A 91 -16.18 4.04 -4.41
C GLY A 91 -17.33 3.32 -5.11
N LYS A 92 -17.21 3.06 -6.40
CA LYS A 92 -18.20 2.30 -7.18
C LYS A 92 -17.98 0.80 -7.03
N ASP A 93 -18.93 0.02 -7.51
CA ASP A 93 -18.88 -1.43 -7.44
C ASP A 93 -17.74 -2.00 -8.30
N GLU A 94 -17.04 -3.00 -7.79
CA GLU A 94 -15.93 -3.66 -8.50
C GLU A 94 -16.37 -4.37 -9.79
N CYS A 95 -17.65 -4.67 -9.95
CA CYS A 95 -18.15 -5.24 -11.21
C CYS A 95 -17.92 -4.32 -12.43
N LEU A 96 -17.66 -3.03 -12.20
CA LEU A 96 -17.35 -2.06 -13.25
C LEU A 96 -15.89 -2.10 -13.69
N ASN A 97 -15.01 -2.85 -13.00
CA ASN A 97 -13.62 -2.95 -13.39
C ASN A 97 -13.47 -3.66 -14.74
N PRO A 98 -12.61 -3.17 -15.62
CA PRO A 98 -12.26 -3.88 -16.84
C PRO A 98 -11.42 -5.14 -16.51
N PRO A 99 -11.27 -6.05 -17.47
CA PRO A 99 -10.31 -7.15 -17.30
C PRO A 99 -8.88 -6.63 -17.08
N LEU A 100 -8.10 -7.37 -16.31
CA LEU A 100 -6.67 -7.08 -16.15
C LEU A 100 -5.91 -7.44 -17.46
N PRO A 101 -4.82 -6.71 -17.78
CA PRO A 101 -4.26 -5.55 -17.07
C PRO A 101 -5.04 -4.27 -17.36
N TYR A 102 -5.05 -3.33 -16.41
CA TYR A 102 -5.82 -2.08 -16.55
C TYR A 102 -5.22 -1.10 -17.55
N LEU A 103 -3.92 -1.12 -17.78
CA LEU A 103 -3.19 -0.21 -18.66
C LEU A 103 -3.57 1.26 -18.43
N ASP A 104 -4.14 1.94 -19.41
CA ASP A 104 -4.54 3.34 -19.33
C ASP A 104 -6.06 3.56 -19.19
N TYR A 105 -6.80 2.48 -18.93
CA TYR A 105 -8.27 2.54 -18.86
C TYR A 105 -8.77 3.64 -17.93
N PHE A 106 -8.28 3.70 -16.69
CA PHE A 106 -8.74 4.67 -15.71
C PHE A 106 -8.25 6.09 -15.98
N LYS A 107 -7.18 6.27 -16.74
CA LYS A 107 -6.69 7.60 -17.13
C LYS A 107 -7.73 8.36 -17.93
N THR A 108 -8.45 7.68 -18.82
CA THR A 108 -9.55 8.25 -19.60
C THR A 108 -10.67 8.81 -18.72
N TYR A 109 -10.82 8.29 -17.50
CA TYR A 109 -11.87 8.66 -16.56
C TYR A 109 -11.35 9.51 -15.38
N GLY A 110 -10.26 10.23 -15.57
CA GLY A 110 -9.73 11.13 -14.55
C GLY A 110 -8.82 10.46 -13.51
N GLY A 111 -8.46 9.19 -13.70
CA GLY A 111 -7.55 8.46 -12.85
C GLY A 111 -6.13 8.40 -13.38
N GLU A 112 -5.39 7.40 -12.93
CA GLU A 112 -4.01 7.13 -13.35
C GLU A 112 -3.93 5.96 -14.33
N SER A 113 -2.92 5.98 -15.21
CA SER A 113 -2.51 4.77 -15.93
C SER A 113 -1.69 3.87 -15.02
N GLN A 114 -1.60 2.60 -15.40
CA GLN A 114 -0.79 1.61 -14.69
C GLN A 114 0.70 2.00 -14.67
N ASP A 115 1.21 2.54 -15.78
CA ASP A 115 2.60 3.00 -15.87
C ASP A 115 2.87 4.20 -14.97
N GLU A 116 1.93 5.13 -14.86
CA GLU A 116 2.06 6.28 -13.95
C GLU A 116 2.15 5.82 -12.50
N VAL A 117 1.35 4.85 -12.10
CA VAL A 117 1.41 4.26 -10.74
C VAL A 117 2.78 3.61 -10.52
N GLN A 118 3.24 2.81 -11.47
CA GLN A 118 4.54 2.13 -11.37
C GLN A 118 5.68 3.11 -11.21
N VAL A 119 5.77 4.12 -12.05
CA VAL A 119 6.82 5.15 -11.99
C VAL A 119 6.81 5.86 -10.65
N ARG A 120 5.63 6.26 -10.17
CA ARG A 120 5.46 6.97 -8.91
C ARG A 120 5.87 6.13 -7.70
N VAL A 121 5.41 4.90 -7.63
CA VAL A 121 5.68 4.01 -6.49
C VAL A 121 7.14 3.57 -6.48
N VAL A 122 7.70 3.19 -7.63
CA VAL A 122 9.12 2.80 -7.75
C VAL A 122 10.02 3.95 -7.32
N LYS A 123 9.76 5.16 -7.80
CA LYS A 123 10.54 6.34 -7.40
C LYS A 123 10.47 6.56 -5.88
N THR A 124 9.27 6.52 -5.31
CA THR A 124 9.06 6.79 -3.89
C THR A 124 9.79 5.75 -3.02
N ILE A 125 9.64 4.46 -3.32
CA ILE A 125 10.30 3.40 -2.54
C ILE A 125 11.82 3.42 -2.74
N THR A 126 12.29 3.70 -3.96
CA THR A 126 13.73 3.84 -4.23
C THR A 126 14.31 4.99 -3.41
N ASP A 127 13.65 6.15 -3.38
CA ASP A 127 14.10 7.29 -2.56
C ASP A 127 14.13 6.94 -1.07
N ILE A 128 13.13 6.21 -0.57
CA ILE A 128 13.11 5.72 0.81
C ILE A 128 14.34 4.86 1.09
N MET A 129 14.58 3.85 0.26
CA MET A 129 15.65 2.87 0.49
C MET A 129 17.05 3.47 0.32
N GLU A 130 17.21 4.47 -0.54
CA GLU A 130 18.48 5.18 -0.71
C GLU A 130 18.79 6.11 0.47
N ASN A 131 17.77 6.72 1.07
CA ASN A 131 17.94 7.74 2.10
C ASN A 131 17.77 7.22 3.53
N THR A 132 17.17 6.06 3.73
CA THR A 132 17.03 5.48 5.07
C THR A 132 18.41 5.14 5.65
N LYS A 133 18.55 5.36 6.95
CA LYS A 133 19.75 4.97 7.70
C LYS A 133 19.60 3.63 8.41
N GLY A 134 18.37 3.11 8.48
CA GLY A 134 18.05 1.84 9.08
C GLY A 134 18.32 0.65 8.16
N GLU A 135 18.34 -0.54 8.74
CA GLU A 135 18.49 -1.78 7.98
C GLU A 135 17.16 -2.40 7.60
N ASN A 136 16.17 -2.35 8.49
CA ASN A 136 14.83 -2.93 8.29
C ASN A 136 13.81 -1.82 8.11
N VAL A 137 13.25 -1.72 6.92
CA VAL A 137 12.32 -0.66 6.54
C VAL A 137 10.95 -1.26 6.25
N LEU A 138 9.92 -0.78 6.95
CA LEU A 138 8.53 -1.16 6.70
C LEU A 138 7.87 -0.12 5.80
N VAL A 139 7.21 -0.58 4.75
CA VAL A 139 6.37 0.25 3.88
C VAL A 139 4.99 -0.39 3.78
N VAL A 140 3.97 0.34 4.22
CA VAL A 140 2.56 -0.09 4.08
C VAL A 140 1.90 0.69 2.97
N SER A 141 1.43 -0.01 1.95
CA SER A 141 0.83 0.56 0.75
C SER A 141 -0.42 -0.24 0.36
N HIS A 142 -0.68 -0.39 -0.91
CA HIS A 142 -1.94 -0.88 -1.45
C HIS A 142 -1.70 -1.98 -2.50
N GLY A 143 -2.77 -2.71 -2.85
CA GLY A 143 -2.67 -3.87 -3.71
C GLY A 143 -2.07 -3.59 -5.09
N ALA A 144 -2.63 -2.64 -5.83
CA ALA A 144 -2.13 -2.31 -7.17
C ALA A 144 -0.77 -1.60 -7.11
N ALA A 145 -0.57 -0.72 -6.11
CA ALA A 145 0.72 -0.05 -5.91
C ALA A 145 1.84 -1.05 -5.66
N CYS A 146 1.64 -2.02 -4.77
CA CYS A 146 2.62 -3.08 -4.49
C CYS A 146 2.88 -3.95 -5.72
N ALA A 147 1.82 -4.36 -6.43
CA ALA A 147 1.95 -5.18 -7.63
C ALA A 147 2.74 -4.47 -8.73
N ASN A 148 2.48 -3.18 -8.95
CA ASN A 148 3.22 -2.38 -9.94
C ASN A 148 4.69 -2.17 -9.54
N PHE A 149 4.97 -2.02 -8.25
CA PHE A 149 6.35 -1.96 -7.76
C PHE A 149 7.09 -3.27 -8.08
N ILE A 150 6.52 -4.41 -7.72
CA ILE A 150 7.13 -5.73 -7.94
C ILE A 150 7.38 -5.98 -9.42
N ARG A 151 6.40 -5.64 -10.27
CA ARG A 151 6.53 -5.83 -11.72
C ARG A 151 7.75 -5.11 -12.32
N ASN A 152 8.19 -4.01 -11.74
CA ASN A 152 9.38 -3.30 -12.22
C ASN A 152 10.66 -4.15 -12.15
N PHE A 153 10.68 -5.19 -11.32
CA PHE A 153 11.83 -6.05 -11.08
C PHE A 153 11.64 -7.46 -11.63
N GLU A 154 10.50 -7.75 -12.24
CA GLU A 154 10.30 -9.04 -12.91
C GLU A 154 11.00 -9.05 -14.26
N GLU A 155 11.87 -10.04 -14.47
CA GLU A 155 12.45 -10.34 -15.76
C GLU A 155 11.45 -11.21 -16.55
N TYR A 156 11.10 -10.80 -17.76
CA TYR A 156 10.24 -11.54 -18.67
C TYR A 156 11.05 -12.37 -19.62
#